data_e28944abdad3cb3bc6e7687072255980
#
_entry.id   e28944abdad3cb3bc6e7687072255980
#
_cell.length_a   1.000
_cell.length_b   1.000
_cell.length_c   1.000
_cell.angle_alpha   90.00
_cell.angle_beta   90.00
_cell.angle_gamma   90.00
#
_symmetry.space_group_name_H-M   'P 1'
#
loop_
_entity.id
_entity.type
_entity.pdbx_description
1 polymer ?
#
loop_
_entity_poly.entity_id
_entity_poly.type
_entity_poly.pdbx_seq_one_letter_code
_entity_poly.pdbx_strand_id
1 'polypeptide(L)'
;MLIKDAPILILDEPTANLDPLTEKQVLETLFNLMKRKTSLLITHRLVGLENMDEIIVMNHGQIVERGTHAELTDSNSLYRRLLDLQNRILEEKTL
;
A
#
# COMPACT_ATOMS: atom_id res chain seq x y z
N MET A 1 7.33 -9.41 -26.87
CA MET A 1 6.60 -8.39 -26.14
C MET A 1 7.54 -7.35 -25.62
N LEU A 2 7.25 -6.12 -25.90
CA LEU A 2 8.10 -5.03 -25.48
C LEU A 2 7.46 -4.28 -24.31
N ILE A 3 8.27 -4.00 -23.34
CA ILE A 3 7.83 -3.30 -22.14
C ILE A 3 8.31 -1.85 -22.14
N LYS A 4 9.15 -1.47 -23.08
CA LYS A 4 9.73 -0.14 -23.07
C LYS A 4 8.70 0.99 -23.18
N ASP A 5 7.56 0.72 -23.81
CA ASP A 5 6.50 1.70 -23.93
C ASP A 5 5.47 1.60 -22.80
N ALA A 6 5.63 0.60 -21.90
CA ALA A 6 4.79 0.39 -20.74
C ALA A 6 5.68 0.09 -19.54
N PRO A 7 6.42 1.07 -19.05
CA PRO A 7 7.38 0.83 -17.98
C PRO A 7 6.68 0.35 -16.71
N ILE A 8 7.34 -0.58 -16.03
CA ILE A 8 6.86 -1.11 -14.76
C ILE A 8 7.70 -0.49 -13.65
N LEU A 9 7.02 0.07 -12.67
CA LEU A 9 7.65 0.66 -11.50
C LEU A 9 7.48 -0.30 -10.32
N ILE A 10 8.59 -0.69 -9.71
CA ILE A 10 8.56 -1.56 -8.53
C ILE A 10 9.15 -0.78 -7.36
N LEU A 11 8.35 -0.64 -6.30
CA LEU A 11 8.73 0.06 -5.09
C LEU A 11 8.65 -0.92 -3.92
N ASP A 12 9.78 -1.13 -3.24
CA ASP A 12 9.88 -2.07 -2.12
C ASP A 12 10.16 -1.30 -0.84
N GLU A 13 9.13 -1.17 0.01
CA GLU A 13 9.20 -0.44 1.28
C GLU A 13 9.78 0.96 1.11
N PRO A 14 9.21 1.79 0.19
CA PRO A 14 9.83 3.05 -0.18
C PRO A 14 9.85 4.10 0.93
N THR A 15 9.02 3.93 1.97
CA THR A 15 8.95 4.89 3.07
C THR A 15 9.44 4.32 4.38
N ALA A 16 10.14 3.19 4.33
CA ALA A 16 10.70 2.59 5.54
C ALA A 16 11.66 3.56 6.22
N ASN A 17 11.55 3.67 7.54
CA ASN A 17 12.42 4.52 8.37
C ASN A 17 12.20 6.03 8.19
N LEU A 18 11.12 6.46 7.53
CA LEU A 18 10.78 7.87 7.43
C LEU A 18 9.81 8.26 8.56
N ASP A 19 9.88 9.51 8.99
CA ASP A 19 8.90 10.03 9.93
C ASP A 19 7.53 10.20 9.23
N PRO A 20 6.43 10.31 10.00
CA PRO A 20 5.09 10.35 9.39
C PRO A 20 4.86 11.48 8.40
N LEU A 21 5.40 12.66 8.65
CA LEU A 21 5.22 13.79 7.75
C LEU A 21 5.97 13.60 6.45
N THR A 22 7.22 13.18 6.54
CA THR A 22 8.05 12.90 5.36
C THR A 22 7.46 11.73 4.57
N GLU A 23 6.97 10.70 5.28
CA GLU A 23 6.32 9.55 4.64
C GLU A 23 5.14 10.00 3.79
N LYS A 24 4.29 10.87 4.33
CA LYS A 24 3.12 11.36 3.61
C LYS A 24 3.52 12.10 2.33
N GLN A 25 4.52 12.97 2.42
CA GLN A 25 4.99 13.72 1.26
C GLN A 25 5.58 12.82 0.18
N VAL A 26 6.38 11.85 0.59
CA VAL A 26 6.98 10.90 -0.35
C VAL A 26 5.91 10.04 -1.02
N LEU A 27 4.93 9.56 -0.25
CA LEU A 27 3.85 8.74 -0.81
C LEU A 27 3.02 9.51 -1.82
N GLU A 28 2.71 10.78 -1.56
CA GLU A 28 1.97 11.60 -2.52
C GLU A 28 2.72 11.71 -3.84
N THR A 29 4.03 11.94 -3.78
CA THR A 29 4.88 12.01 -4.98
C THR A 29 4.89 10.67 -5.72
N LEU A 30 5.08 9.58 -5.00
CA LEU A 30 5.13 8.24 -5.60
C LEU A 30 3.80 7.87 -6.24
N PHE A 31 2.68 8.16 -5.58
CA PHE A 31 1.37 7.84 -6.13
C PHE A 31 1.08 8.62 -7.41
N ASN A 32 1.55 9.85 -7.51
CA ASN A 32 1.44 10.62 -8.74
C ASN A 32 2.25 9.99 -9.89
N LEU A 33 3.43 9.47 -9.58
CA LEU A 33 4.23 8.76 -10.59
C LEU A 33 3.57 7.46 -11.00
N MET A 34 2.96 6.76 -10.05
CA MET A 34 2.32 5.46 -10.31
C MET A 34 1.09 5.56 -11.20
N LYS A 35 0.44 6.70 -11.25
CA LYS A 35 -0.77 6.88 -12.06
C LYS A 35 -0.54 6.65 -13.54
N ARG A 36 0.68 6.84 -14.01
CA ARG A 36 1.02 6.75 -15.44
C ARG A 36 1.75 5.46 -15.79
N LYS A 37 1.91 4.56 -14.84
CA LYS A 37 2.72 3.36 -15.04
C LYS A 37 2.05 2.16 -14.40
N THR A 38 2.37 0.99 -14.93
CA THR A 38 2.07 -0.23 -14.21
C THR A 38 3.02 -0.30 -13.01
N SER A 39 2.46 -0.37 -11.82
CA SER A 39 3.25 -0.22 -10.60
C SER A 39 2.96 -1.34 -9.62
N LEU A 40 4.01 -1.78 -8.94
CA LEU A 40 3.92 -2.74 -7.85
C LEU A 40 4.52 -2.10 -6.61
N LEU A 41 3.71 -1.94 -5.58
CA LEU A 41 4.16 -1.40 -4.30
C LEU A 41 4.17 -2.50 -3.27
N ILE A 42 5.34 -2.76 -2.67
CA ILE A 42 5.50 -3.75 -1.61
C ILE A 42 5.69 -2.97 -0.31
N THR A 43 4.78 -3.18 0.64
CA THR A 43 4.83 -2.40 1.87
C THR A 43 4.15 -3.10 3.02
N HIS A 44 4.59 -2.81 4.24
CA HIS A 44 3.90 -3.15 5.47
C HIS A 44 3.05 -1.97 5.97
N ARG A 45 3.15 -0.83 5.33
CA ARG A 45 2.40 0.38 5.69
C ARG A 45 1.18 0.48 4.81
N LEU A 46 0.00 0.49 5.41
CA LEU A 46 -1.26 0.45 4.68
C LEU A 46 -1.85 1.83 4.39
N VAL A 47 -1.06 2.88 4.61
CA VAL A 47 -1.49 4.26 4.37
C VAL A 47 -1.57 4.52 2.87
N GLY A 48 -2.70 5.06 2.41
CA GLY A 48 -2.85 5.48 1.01
C GLY A 48 -3.17 4.38 0.03
N LEU A 49 -3.46 3.17 0.49
CA LEU A 49 -3.74 2.04 -0.41
C LEU A 49 -5.16 2.03 -0.97
N GLU A 50 -6.01 2.92 -0.51
CA GLU A 50 -7.40 2.99 -0.97
C GLU A 50 -7.54 3.32 -2.45
N ASN A 51 -6.51 3.88 -3.07
CA ASN A 51 -6.52 4.23 -4.49
C ASN A 51 -5.87 3.18 -5.39
N MET A 52 -5.43 2.07 -4.82
CA MET A 52 -4.81 0.99 -5.59
C MET A 52 -5.85 0.19 -6.37
N ASP A 53 -5.47 -0.25 -7.55
CA ASP A 53 -6.36 -1.07 -8.39
C ASP A 53 -6.58 -2.45 -7.79
N GLU A 54 -5.55 -2.99 -7.15
CA GLU A 54 -5.66 -4.28 -6.48
C GLU A 54 -4.67 -4.34 -5.33
N ILE A 55 -5.12 -4.90 -4.21
CA ILE A 55 -4.30 -5.15 -3.04
C ILE A 55 -4.19 -6.67 -2.88
N ILE A 56 -2.97 -7.14 -2.70
CA ILE A 56 -2.67 -8.55 -2.50
C ILE A 56 -2.05 -8.71 -1.13
N VAL A 57 -2.66 -9.53 -0.29
CA VAL A 57 -2.13 -9.82 1.05
C VAL A 57 -1.42 -11.16 0.99
N MET A 58 -0.15 -11.15 1.41
CA MET A 58 0.66 -12.36 1.41
C MET A 58 1.02 -12.76 2.84
N ASN A 59 1.06 -14.06 3.08
CA ASN A 59 1.47 -14.63 4.36
C ASN A 59 2.20 -15.94 4.10
N HIS A 60 3.40 -16.06 4.64
CA HIS A 60 4.25 -17.26 4.46
C HIS A 60 4.45 -17.63 3.00
N GLY A 61 4.68 -16.62 2.16
CA GLY A 61 4.94 -16.84 0.74
C GLY A 61 3.71 -17.18 -0.10
N GLN A 62 2.51 -17.07 0.48
CA GLN A 62 1.27 -17.40 -0.22
C GLN A 62 0.34 -16.20 -0.24
N ILE A 63 -0.44 -16.09 -1.31
CA ILE A 63 -1.51 -15.09 -1.39
C ILE A 63 -2.69 -15.61 -0.58
N VAL A 64 -3.07 -14.85 0.46
CA VAL A 64 -4.18 -15.21 1.32
C VAL A 64 -5.42 -14.37 1.07
N GLU A 65 -5.26 -13.17 0.55
CA GLU A 65 -6.37 -12.28 0.19
C GLU A 65 -5.98 -11.46 -1.02
N ARG A 66 -6.98 -11.06 -1.80
CA ARG A 66 -6.77 -10.09 -2.87
C ARG A 66 -8.10 -9.40 -3.19
N GLY A 67 -8.00 -8.14 -3.58
CA GLY A 67 -9.17 -7.32 -3.90
C GLY A 67 -8.82 -5.85 -3.84
N THR A 68 -9.84 -5.00 -3.97
CA THR A 68 -9.66 -3.57 -3.78
C THR A 68 -9.74 -3.24 -2.28
N HIS A 69 -9.34 -2.02 -1.95
CA HIS A 69 -9.50 -1.53 -0.58
C HIS A 69 -10.96 -1.63 -0.12
N ALA A 70 -11.90 -1.24 -0.98
CA ALA A 70 -13.32 -1.30 -0.64
C ALA A 70 -13.78 -2.74 -0.37
N GLU A 71 -13.37 -3.68 -1.22
CA GLU A 71 -13.74 -5.07 -1.06
C GLU A 71 -13.17 -5.68 0.22
N LEU A 72 -11.91 -5.40 0.50
CA LEU A 72 -11.24 -5.97 1.65
C LEU A 72 -11.69 -5.34 2.97
N THR A 73 -12.10 -4.08 2.97
CA THR A 73 -12.60 -3.43 4.18
C THR A 73 -14.08 -3.69 4.44
N ASP A 74 -14.82 -4.14 3.42
CA ASP A 74 -16.23 -4.48 3.58
C ASP A 74 -16.44 -5.86 4.22
N SER A 75 -15.37 -6.59 4.43
CA SER A 75 -15.40 -7.92 5.05
C SER A 75 -14.49 -7.93 6.28
N ASN A 76 -14.59 -8.99 7.08
CA ASN A 76 -13.69 -9.16 8.23
C ASN A 76 -12.38 -9.81 7.76
N SER A 77 -11.67 -9.11 6.90
CA SER A 77 -10.45 -9.59 6.29
C SER A 77 -9.22 -9.35 7.17
N LEU A 78 -8.14 -10.05 6.86
CA LEU A 78 -6.85 -9.79 7.49
C LEU A 78 -6.39 -8.36 7.20
N TYR A 79 -6.58 -7.89 5.96
CA TYR A 79 -6.22 -6.54 5.57
C TYR A 79 -6.93 -5.51 6.47
N ARG A 80 -8.24 -5.67 6.67
CA ARG A 80 -9.00 -4.75 7.52
C ARG A 80 -8.49 -4.74 8.96
N ARG A 81 -8.19 -5.92 9.49
CA ARG A 81 -7.68 -6.02 10.87
C ARG A 81 -6.33 -5.34 11.02
N LEU A 82 -5.45 -5.52 10.03
CA LEU A 82 -4.14 -4.86 10.03
C LEU A 82 -4.28 -3.35 9.88
N LEU A 83 -5.18 -2.90 9.03
CA LEU A 83 -5.43 -1.47 8.84
C LEU A 83 -5.95 -0.83 10.13
N ASP A 84 -6.90 -1.46 10.78
CA ASP A 84 -7.45 -0.96 12.05
C ASP A 84 -6.37 -0.89 13.13
N LEU A 85 -5.51 -1.90 13.19
CA LEU A 85 -4.42 -1.93 14.16
C LEU A 85 -3.43 -0.80 13.91
N GLN A 86 -3.05 -0.58 12.67
CA GLN A 86 -2.11 0.51 12.33
C GLN A 86 -2.71 1.87 12.63
N ASN A 87 -3.99 2.07 12.36
CA ASN A 87 -4.66 3.33 12.67
C ASN A 87 -4.70 3.58 14.17
N ARG A 88 -4.91 2.57 14.98
CA ARG A 88 -4.89 2.69 16.44
C ARG A 88 -3.51 3.10 16.95
N ILE A 89 -2.47 2.48 16.42
CA ILE A 89 -1.09 2.81 16.81
C ILE A 89 -0.78 4.26 16.47
N LEU A 90 -1.19 4.73 15.30
CA LEU A 90 -0.97 6.12 14.89
C LEU A 90 -1.72 7.09 15.80
N GLU A 91 -2.94 6.78 16.19
CA GLU A 91 -3.70 7.61 17.12
C GLU A 91 -3.02 7.72 18.49
N GLU A 92 -2.51 6.61 19.01
CA GLU A 92 -1.80 6.61 20.27
C GLU A 92 -0.54 7.46 20.21
N LYS A 93 0.15 7.46 19.07
CA LYS A 93 1.39 8.23 18.93
C LYS A 93 1.16 9.72 18.75
N THR A 94 -0.03 10.13 18.35
CA THR A 94 -0.35 11.53 18.14
C THR A 94 -0.91 12.21 19.39
N LEU A 95 -1.16 11.45 20.42
CA LEU A 95 -1.57 11.99 21.72
C LEU A 95 -0.33 12.43 22.56
#